data_a17ffcf1029951bc77f0efb7666dda17
#
_entry.id   a17ffcf1029951bc77f0efb7666dda17
#
_cell.length_a   1.000
_cell.length_b   1.000
_cell.length_c   1.000
_cell.angle_alpha   90.00
_cell.angle_beta   90.00
_cell.angle_gamma   90.00
#
_symmetry.space_group_name_H-M   'P 1'
#
loop_
_entity.id
_entity.type
_entity.pdbx_description
1 polymer ?
#
loop_
_entity_poly.entity_id
_entity_poly.type
_entity_poly.pdbx_seq_one_letter_code
_entity_poly.pdbx_strand_id
1 'polypeptide(L)'
;GLAYYSYTFLTEIPYIYAKIEDLLESHLQAKAPPVASFLRIGSWIGGDRDGNPFVTHEVMLRAMERQSSVAMEFYLEEVRKLSQSMSITERIVTVSDAVKALAATSPDIPNRSDEPYRRIFVKIGARLAATSRCLNNQLALSDTANSEPPYANSTEFLQDLDIIIDSLQQHKSHWIARRSLRNFRRAVDVFGFHLAPLDMRQHSK
;
A
#
# COMPACT_ATOMS: atom_id res chain seq x y z
N GLY A 1 3.24 10.56 -18.20
CA GLY A 1 2.74 10.79 -16.84
C GLY A 1 2.88 9.57 -15.96
N LEU A 2 2.04 8.53 -16.11
CA LEU A 2 2.01 7.36 -15.19
C LEU A 2 3.34 6.58 -15.10
N ALA A 3 4.13 6.56 -16.17
CA ALA A 3 5.45 5.92 -16.14
C ALA A 3 6.38 6.47 -15.04
N TYR A 4 6.34 7.78 -14.78
CA TYR A 4 7.11 8.36 -13.67
C TYR A 4 6.68 7.84 -12.31
N TYR A 5 5.38 7.59 -12.11
CA TYR A 5 4.90 7.00 -10.87
C TYR A 5 5.43 5.58 -10.71
N SER A 6 5.28 4.73 -11.74
CA SER A 6 5.70 3.32 -11.68
C SER A 6 7.20 3.15 -11.50
N TYR A 7 8.01 3.95 -12.23
CA TYR A 7 9.47 3.76 -12.24
C TYR A 7 10.23 4.60 -11.23
N THR A 8 9.60 5.65 -10.67
CA THR A 8 10.32 6.58 -9.81
C THR A 8 9.56 6.90 -8.53
N PHE A 9 8.39 7.53 -8.62
CA PHE A 9 7.78 8.16 -7.45
C PHE A 9 7.35 7.16 -6.37
N LEU A 10 6.76 6.03 -6.76
CA LEU A 10 6.32 5.00 -5.81
C LEU A 10 7.48 4.40 -4.99
N THR A 11 8.70 4.47 -5.50
CA THR A 11 9.91 3.98 -4.82
C THR A 11 10.70 5.09 -4.14
N GLU A 12 10.97 6.18 -4.86
CA GLU A 12 11.88 7.22 -4.39
C GLU A 12 11.26 8.12 -3.33
N ILE A 13 9.96 8.43 -3.43
CA ILE A 13 9.31 9.28 -2.41
C ILE A 13 9.33 8.61 -1.04
N PRO A 14 8.89 7.35 -0.86
CA PRO A 14 9.03 6.65 0.41
C PRO A 14 10.48 6.58 0.91
N TYR A 15 11.44 6.40 0.01
CA TYR A 15 12.85 6.39 0.35
C TYR A 15 13.36 7.74 0.87
N ILE A 16 12.90 8.86 0.30
CA ILE A 16 13.22 10.22 0.79
C ILE A 16 12.71 10.40 2.22
N TYR A 17 11.46 10.00 2.52
CA TYR A 17 10.93 10.05 3.87
C TYR A 17 11.76 9.22 4.85
N ALA A 18 12.11 7.99 4.44
CA ALA A 18 12.95 7.13 5.26
C ALA A 18 14.32 7.76 5.56
N LYS A 19 14.93 8.42 4.58
CA LYS A 19 16.20 9.16 4.76
C LYS A 19 16.05 10.33 5.71
N ILE A 20 14.97 11.09 5.62
CA ILE A 20 14.71 12.21 6.53
C ILE A 20 14.54 11.67 7.96
N GLU A 21 13.76 10.60 8.15
CA GLU A 21 13.57 9.98 9.46
C GLU A 21 14.89 9.45 10.05
N ASP A 22 15.72 8.78 9.24
CA ASP A 22 17.05 8.29 9.66
C ASP A 22 18.00 9.44 10.05
N LEU A 23 17.96 10.55 9.31
CA LEU A 23 18.76 11.76 9.65
C LEU A 23 18.28 12.40 10.95
N LEU A 24 16.96 12.50 11.16
CA LEU A 24 16.39 13.02 12.40
C LEU A 24 16.76 12.13 13.59
N GLU A 25 16.64 10.81 13.49
CA GLU A 25 17.05 9.88 14.53
C GLU A 25 18.56 10.02 14.87
N SER A 26 19.38 10.12 13.86
CA SER A 26 20.83 10.32 14.03
C SER A 26 21.16 11.63 14.72
N HIS A 27 20.46 12.72 14.36
CA HIS A 27 20.69 14.04 14.93
C HIS A 27 20.15 14.18 16.38
N LEU A 28 18.98 13.61 16.64
CA LEU A 28 18.34 13.65 17.96
C LEU A 28 18.92 12.61 18.92
N GLN A 29 19.71 11.67 18.45
CA GLN A 29 20.19 10.49 19.20
C GLN A 29 19.06 9.73 19.93
N ALA A 30 17.86 9.79 19.36
CA ALA A 30 16.65 9.18 19.88
C ALA A 30 15.72 8.79 18.71
N LYS A 31 14.76 7.91 18.97
CA LYS A 31 13.75 7.55 17.98
C LYS A 31 12.99 8.81 17.55
N ALA A 32 13.09 9.16 16.27
CA ALA A 32 12.36 10.29 15.72
C ALA A 32 10.86 9.96 15.62
N PRO A 33 9.98 10.96 15.86
CA PRO A 33 8.57 10.79 15.53
C PRO A 33 8.41 10.56 14.00
N PRO A 34 7.38 9.80 13.59
CA PRO A 34 7.11 9.63 12.15
C PRO A 34 6.90 11.00 11.48
N VAL A 35 7.59 11.24 10.38
CA VAL A 35 7.42 12.47 9.60
C VAL A 35 6.06 12.45 8.93
N ALA A 36 5.24 13.48 9.15
CA ALA A 36 3.95 13.60 8.48
C ALA A 36 4.12 13.66 6.95
N SER A 37 3.16 13.10 6.20
CA SER A 37 3.19 13.15 4.74
C SER A 37 2.97 14.58 4.25
N PHE A 38 4.05 15.22 3.79
CA PHE A 38 4.07 16.61 3.32
C PHE A 38 4.12 16.73 1.79
N LEU A 39 4.50 15.68 1.07
CA LEU A 39 4.62 15.68 -0.38
C LEU A 39 3.36 15.05 -0.99
N ARG A 40 2.64 15.84 -1.78
CA ARG A 40 1.50 15.38 -2.58
C ARG A 40 1.72 15.80 -4.03
N ILE A 41 1.63 14.83 -4.93
CA ILE A 41 1.76 15.06 -6.37
C ILE A 41 0.36 15.06 -6.95
N GLY A 42 -0.07 16.19 -7.53
CA GLY A 42 -1.30 16.31 -8.29
C GLY A 42 -1.14 15.89 -9.75
N SER A 43 -2.25 15.65 -10.44
CA SER A 43 -2.29 15.35 -11.86
C SER A 43 -3.41 16.12 -12.54
N TRP A 44 -3.14 16.66 -13.72
CA TRP A 44 -4.17 17.26 -14.59
C TRP A 44 -4.67 16.30 -15.68
N ILE A 45 -4.03 15.14 -15.80
CA ILE A 45 -4.31 14.19 -16.88
C ILE A 45 -5.72 13.63 -16.72
N GLY A 46 -6.60 13.99 -17.63
CA GLY A 46 -8.02 13.64 -17.60
C GLY A 46 -8.92 14.64 -16.86
N GLY A 47 -8.35 15.68 -16.20
CA GLY A 47 -9.09 16.72 -15.47
C GLY A 47 -9.06 18.12 -16.12
N ASP A 48 -8.15 18.35 -17.06
CA ASP A 48 -7.99 19.64 -17.70
C ASP A 48 -8.95 19.81 -18.89
N ARG A 49 -10.08 20.47 -18.62
CA ARG A 49 -11.12 20.77 -19.61
C ARG A 49 -11.02 22.14 -20.21
N ASP A 50 -10.00 22.92 -19.85
CA ASP A 50 -9.85 24.31 -20.27
C ASP A 50 -9.66 24.41 -21.80
N GLY A 51 -10.76 24.71 -22.51
CA GLY A 51 -10.81 24.80 -23.96
C GLY A 51 -10.64 23.47 -24.72
N ASN A 52 -10.58 22.33 -24.05
CA ASN A 52 -10.42 21.02 -24.68
C ASN A 52 -11.72 20.18 -24.61
N PRO A 53 -12.50 20.11 -25.71
CA PRO A 53 -13.76 19.37 -25.75
C PRO A 53 -13.56 17.83 -25.67
N PHE A 54 -12.33 17.32 -25.87
CA PHE A 54 -12.02 15.90 -25.83
C PHE A 54 -11.81 15.35 -24.41
N VAL A 55 -11.70 16.22 -23.41
CA VAL A 55 -11.63 15.79 -21.99
C VAL A 55 -13.06 15.60 -21.48
N THR A 56 -13.65 14.48 -21.85
CA THR A 56 -14.99 14.05 -21.42
C THR A 56 -14.93 13.40 -20.04
N HIS A 57 -16.13 13.16 -19.46
CA HIS A 57 -16.23 12.41 -18.19
C HIS A 57 -15.68 10.98 -18.30
N GLU A 58 -15.81 10.33 -19.46
CA GLU A 58 -15.26 9.00 -19.70
C GLU A 58 -13.71 9.02 -19.71
N VAL A 59 -13.11 10.07 -20.28
CA VAL A 59 -11.66 10.25 -20.26
C VAL A 59 -11.18 10.44 -18.82
N MET A 60 -11.92 11.20 -18.02
CA MET A 60 -11.63 11.37 -16.59
C MET A 60 -11.72 10.06 -15.83
N LEU A 61 -12.80 9.29 -16.01
CA LEU A 61 -12.96 7.99 -15.37
C LEU A 61 -11.82 7.04 -15.74
N ARG A 62 -11.47 6.93 -17.02
CA ARG A 62 -10.32 6.13 -17.48
C ARG A 62 -9.00 6.59 -16.87
N ALA A 63 -8.81 7.89 -16.68
CA ALA A 63 -7.61 8.41 -16.03
C ALA A 63 -7.53 7.95 -14.55
N MET A 64 -8.64 8.03 -13.84
CA MET A 64 -8.73 7.57 -12.43
C MET A 64 -8.53 6.06 -12.31
N GLU A 65 -9.18 5.26 -13.16
CA GLU A 65 -8.99 3.80 -13.21
C GLU A 65 -7.54 3.43 -13.47
N ARG A 66 -6.89 4.10 -14.42
CA ARG A 66 -5.47 3.89 -14.72
C ARG A 66 -4.55 4.24 -13.55
N GLN A 67 -4.84 5.33 -12.85
CA GLN A 67 -4.08 5.71 -11.66
C GLN A 67 -4.23 4.67 -10.54
N SER A 68 -5.45 4.24 -10.26
CA SER A 68 -5.73 3.19 -9.27
C SER A 68 -5.05 1.86 -9.66
N SER A 69 -5.09 1.47 -10.94
CA SER A 69 -4.42 0.26 -11.42
C SER A 69 -2.92 0.29 -11.13
N VAL A 70 -2.25 1.41 -11.40
CA VAL A 70 -0.79 1.56 -11.15
C VAL A 70 -0.48 1.43 -9.66
N ALA A 71 -1.29 2.03 -8.78
CA ALA A 71 -1.10 1.90 -7.33
C ALA A 71 -1.31 0.45 -6.87
N MET A 72 -2.38 -0.20 -7.32
CA MET A 72 -2.72 -1.58 -6.93
C MET A 72 -1.70 -2.59 -7.44
N GLU A 73 -1.24 -2.47 -8.67
CA GLU A 73 -0.18 -3.33 -9.24
C GLU A 73 1.10 -3.24 -8.42
N PHE A 74 1.52 -2.02 -8.06
CA PHE A 74 2.68 -1.82 -7.20
C PHE A 74 2.47 -2.45 -5.81
N TYR A 75 1.32 -2.22 -5.16
CA TYR A 75 1.05 -2.78 -3.83
C TYR A 75 0.99 -4.30 -3.82
N LEU A 76 0.36 -4.91 -4.81
CA LEU A 76 0.29 -6.36 -4.95
C LEU A 76 1.69 -6.98 -5.14
N GLU A 77 2.55 -6.35 -5.93
CA GLU A 77 3.92 -6.82 -6.11
C GLU A 77 4.75 -6.69 -4.83
N GLU A 78 4.63 -5.58 -4.10
CA GLU A 78 5.34 -5.40 -2.83
C GLU A 78 4.85 -6.38 -1.76
N VAL A 79 3.53 -6.62 -1.66
CA VAL A 79 2.95 -7.63 -0.77
C VAL A 79 3.47 -9.02 -1.10
N ARG A 80 3.57 -9.36 -2.40
CA ARG A 80 4.13 -10.65 -2.85
C ARG A 80 5.59 -10.81 -2.40
N LYS A 81 6.43 -9.78 -2.58
CA LYS A 81 7.84 -9.78 -2.15
C LYS A 81 7.95 -9.92 -0.63
N LEU A 82 7.14 -9.15 0.11
CA LEU A 82 7.10 -9.21 1.58
C LEU A 82 6.64 -10.58 2.07
N SER A 83 5.60 -11.17 1.48
CA SER A 83 5.15 -12.52 1.80
C SER A 83 6.25 -13.56 1.63
N GLN A 84 7.09 -13.42 0.60
CA GLN A 84 8.21 -14.33 0.36
C GLN A 84 9.37 -14.12 1.34
N SER A 85 9.67 -12.88 1.71
CA SER A 85 10.78 -12.53 2.60
C SER A 85 10.47 -12.74 4.08
N MET A 86 9.19 -12.75 4.47
CA MET A 86 8.74 -12.88 5.86
C MET A 86 8.36 -14.31 6.24
N SER A 87 9.18 -15.28 5.87
CA SER A 87 9.10 -16.68 6.32
C SER A 87 9.66 -16.79 7.74
N ILE A 88 8.97 -16.17 8.69
CA ILE A 88 9.36 -16.18 10.11
C ILE A 88 8.40 -17.08 10.86
N THR A 89 8.91 -18.18 11.39
CA THR A 89 8.12 -19.13 12.18
C THR A 89 7.97 -18.65 13.62
N GLU A 90 6.78 -18.77 14.18
CA GLU A 90 6.48 -18.48 15.59
C GLU A 90 7.23 -19.39 16.57
N ARG A 91 7.83 -20.50 16.09
CA ARG A 91 8.69 -21.37 16.89
C ARG A 91 10.02 -20.71 17.27
N ILE A 92 10.47 -19.72 16.49
CA ILE A 92 11.74 -19.06 16.68
C ILE A 92 11.56 -17.64 17.24
N VAL A 93 10.49 -16.95 16.81
CA VAL A 93 10.22 -15.56 17.21
C VAL A 93 8.82 -15.44 17.81
N THR A 94 8.74 -14.89 18.99
CA THR A 94 7.45 -14.54 19.59
C THR A 94 6.78 -13.46 18.75
N VAL A 95 5.48 -13.61 18.48
CA VAL A 95 4.67 -12.62 17.77
C VAL A 95 3.64 -12.00 18.70
N SER A 96 3.21 -10.77 18.42
CA SER A 96 2.20 -10.09 19.23
C SER A 96 0.83 -10.79 19.11
N ASP A 97 -0.01 -10.62 20.12
CA ASP A 97 -1.36 -11.18 20.10
C ASP A 97 -2.23 -10.60 18.97
N ALA A 98 -1.99 -9.32 18.59
CA ALA A 98 -2.64 -8.71 17.45
C ALA A 98 -2.28 -9.42 16.13
N VAL A 99 -1.00 -9.80 15.94
CA VAL A 99 -0.57 -10.61 14.78
C VAL A 99 -1.20 -11.98 14.79
N LYS A 100 -1.27 -12.65 15.95
CA LYS A 100 -1.94 -13.95 16.06
C LYS A 100 -3.42 -13.86 15.69
N ALA A 101 -4.11 -12.85 16.22
CA ALA A 101 -5.53 -12.63 15.92
C ALA A 101 -5.76 -12.38 14.42
N LEU A 102 -4.94 -11.53 13.79
CA LEU A 102 -5.04 -11.24 12.35
C LEU A 102 -4.70 -12.48 11.51
N ALA A 103 -3.66 -13.23 11.89
CA ALA A 103 -3.29 -14.47 11.21
C ALA A 103 -4.36 -15.56 11.33
N ALA A 104 -5.05 -15.66 12.47
CA ALA A 104 -6.12 -16.64 12.69
C ALA A 104 -7.29 -16.46 11.70
N THR A 105 -7.55 -15.23 11.26
CA THR A 105 -8.57 -14.90 10.24
C THR A 105 -8.04 -14.97 8.80
N SER A 106 -6.77 -15.30 8.61
CA SER A 106 -6.15 -15.39 7.30
C SER A 106 -6.32 -16.80 6.71
N PRO A 107 -6.34 -16.93 5.37
CA PRO A 107 -6.41 -18.23 4.73
C PRO A 107 -5.33 -19.18 5.22
N ASP A 108 -5.67 -20.44 5.41
CA ASP A 108 -4.68 -21.45 5.78
C ASP A 108 -3.77 -21.77 4.60
N ILE A 109 -2.47 -21.80 4.85
CA ILE A 109 -1.48 -22.17 3.85
C ILE A 109 -0.96 -23.55 4.23
N PRO A 110 -1.15 -24.57 3.38
CA PRO A 110 -0.66 -25.91 3.66
C PRO A 110 0.83 -25.91 4.03
N ASN A 111 1.19 -26.60 5.11
CA ASN A 111 2.54 -26.72 5.65
C ASN A 111 3.20 -25.40 6.14
N ARG A 112 2.43 -24.32 6.38
CA ARG A 112 2.94 -23.01 6.82
C ARG A 112 2.04 -22.35 7.87
N SER A 113 1.35 -23.16 8.67
CA SER A 113 0.46 -22.68 9.73
C SER A 113 1.23 -21.90 10.81
N ASP A 114 2.51 -22.16 10.97
CA ASP A 114 3.42 -21.54 11.92
C ASP A 114 4.15 -20.27 11.38
N GLU A 115 3.79 -19.77 10.19
CA GLU A 115 4.31 -18.53 9.59
C GLU A 115 3.25 -17.40 9.62
N PRO A 116 2.94 -16.78 10.77
CA PRO A 116 1.79 -15.87 10.90
C PRO A 116 1.93 -14.62 10.02
N TYR A 117 3.11 -14.02 9.91
CA TYR A 117 3.33 -12.85 9.05
C TYR A 117 3.03 -13.15 7.58
N ARG A 118 3.46 -14.32 7.08
CA ARG A 118 3.19 -14.72 5.71
C ARG A 118 1.71 -14.92 5.46
N ARG A 119 0.99 -15.54 6.39
CA ARG A 119 -0.46 -15.72 6.31
C ARG A 119 -1.18 -14.38 6.21
N ILE A 120 -0.78 -13.39 7.02
CA ILE A 120 -1.34 -12.04 6.96
C ILE A 120 -1.07 -11.39 5.60
N PHE A 121 0.14 -11.50 5.03
CA PHE A 121 0.43 -10.94 3.71
C PHE A 121 -0.38 -11.61 2.59
N VAL A 122 -0.68 -12.90 2.69
CA VAL A 122 -1.60 -13.58 1.76
C VAL A 122 -3.01 -13.00 1.86
N LYS A 123 -3.52 -12.76 3.07
CA LYS A 123 -4.80 -12.11 3.30
C LYS A 123 -4.81 -10.68 2.73
N ILE A 124 -3.79 -9.88 3.04
CA ILE A 124 -3.64 -8.52 2.51
C ILE A 124 -3.66 -8.55 0.98
N GLY A 125 -2.93 -9.46 0.35
CA GLY A 125 -2.93 -9.63 -1.10
C GLY A 125 -4.31 -9.94 -1.67
N ALA A 126 -5.06 -10.83 -1.03
CA ALA A 126 -6.42 -11.17 -1.43
C ALA A 126 -7.38 -9.96 -1.29
N ARG A 127 -7.29 -9.21 -0.19
CA ARG A 127 -8.06 -7.98 0.03
C ARG A 127 -7.72 -6.88 -0.98
N LEU A 128 -6.43 -6.67 -1.28
CA LEU A 128 -5.99 -5.71 -2.31
C LEU A 128 -6.46 -6.10 -3.70
N ALA A 129 -6.43 -7.39 -4.04
CA ALA A 129 -6.97 -7.87 -5.32
C ALA A 129 -8.47 -7.63 -5.42
N ALA A 130 -9.23 -7.83 -4.33
CA ALA A 130 -10.65 -7.49 -4.26
C ALA A 130 -10.88 -5.98 -4.41
N THR A 131 -10.06 -5.14 -3.72
CA THR A 131 -10.10 -3.68 -3.82
C THR A 131 -9.82 -3.21 -5.25
N SER A 132 -8.81 -3.76 -5.90
CA SER A 132 -8.47 -3.45 -7.30
C SER A 132 -9.63 -3.74 -8.26
N ARG A 133 -10.32 -4.87 -8.09
CA ARG A 133 -11.50 -5.19 -8.89
C ARG A 133 -12.63 -4.18 -8.69
N CYS A 134 -12.88 -3.76 -7.45
CA CYS A 134 -13.90 -2.75 -7.15
C CYS A 134 -13.57 -1.39 -7.77
N LEU A 135 -12.32 -0.93 -7.66
CA LEU A 135 -11.89 0.39 -8.15
C LEU A 135 -11.83 0.48 -9.68
N ASN A 136 -11.49 -0.62 -10.34
CA ASN A 136 -11.33 -0.66 -11.79
C ASN A 136 -12.57 -1.13 -12.53
N ASN A 137 -13.70 -1.24 -11.84
CA ASN A 137 -14.98 -1.72 -12.38
C ASN A 137 -14.87 -3.06 -13.14
N GLN A 138 -13.82 -3.81 -12.87
CA GLN A 138 -13.62 -5.17 -13.36
C GLN A 138 -14.47 -6.13 -12.52
N LEU A 139 -15.79 -5.94 -12.63
CA LEU A 139 -16.75 -6.87 -12.08
C LEU A 139 -16.56 -8.20 -12.78
N ALA A 140 -16.14 -9.17 -11.99
CA ALA A 140 -16.34 -10.60 -12.22
C ALA A 140 -15.68 -11.21 -13.46
N LEU A 141 -14.41 -11.53 -13.37
CA LEU A 141 -13.84 -12.63 -14.15
C LEU A 141 -13.25 -13.76 -13.29
N SER A 142 -13.50 -13.77 -11.99
CA SER A 142 -13.28 -14.98 -11.18
C SER A 142 -14.29 -15.03 -10.05
N ASP A 143 -15.30 -15.84 -10.21
CA ASP A 143 -16.05 -16.47 -9.13
C ASP A 143 -15.08 -17.20 -8.21
N THR A 144 -14.63 -16.53 -7.18
CA THR A 144 -14.01 -17.22 -6.07
C THR A 144 -14.93 -17.05 -4.87
N ALA A 145 -15.67 -18.11 -4.58
CA ALA A 145 -16.55 -18.25 -3.40
C ALA A 145 -15.83 -18.05 -2.04
N ASN A 146 -14.54 -17.67 -2.06
CA ASN A 146 -13.68 -17.41 -0.92
C ASN A 146 -12.88 -16.09 -1.10
N SER A 147 -13.45 -15.05 -1.72
CA SER A 147 -12.72 -13.79 -1.82
C SER A 147 -12.83 -13.00 -0.52
N GLU A 148 -11.68 -12.62 0.04
CA GLU A 148 -11.61 -11.68 1.16
C GLU A 148 -12.33 -10.37 0.79
N PRO A 149 -12.98 -9.68 1.75
CA PRO A 149 -13.64 -8.41 1.49
C PRO A 149 -12.61 -7.34 1.10
N PRO A 150 -12.95 -6.43 0.16
CA PRO A 150 -12.06 -5.34 -0.22
C PRO A 150 -11.80 -4.40 0.97
N TYR A 151 -10.70 -3.67 0.92
CA TYR A 151 -10.45 -2.56 1.83
C TYR A 151 -11.42 -1.41 1.53
N ALA A 152 -12.05 -0.86 2.56
CA ALA A 152 -12.92 0.31 2.42
C ALA A 152 -12.13 1.56 2.01
N ASN A 153 -10.90 1.70 2.50
CA ASN A 153 -9.99 2.81 2.21
C ASN A 153 -8.54 2.42 2.54
N SER A 154 -7.60 3.31 2.17
CA SER A 154 -6.17 3.09 2.44
C SER A 154 -5.82 3.13 3.93
N THR A 155 -6.61 3.78 4.77
CA THR A 155 -6.38 3.82 6.22
C THR A 155 -6.57 2.45 6.86
N GLU A 156 -7.59 1.71 6.43
CA GLU A 156 -7.81 0.33 6.89
C GLU A 156 -6.65 -0.58 6.47
N PHE A 157 -6.13 -0.40 5.26
CA PHE A 157 -4.94 -1.12 4.81
C PHE A 157 -3.69 -0.77 5.63
N LEU A 158 -3.49 0.50 5.97
CA LEU A 158 -2.41 0.95 6.83
C LEU A 158 -2.47 0.31 8.22
N GLN A 159 -3.68 0.11 8.78
CA GLN A 159 -3.85 -0.54 10.09
C GLN A 159 -3.32 -1.98 10.07
N ASP A 160 -3.60 -2.76 9.02
CA ASP A 160 -3.05 -4.11 8.88
C ASP A 160 -1.51 -4.11 8.81
N LEU A 161 -0.91 -3.14 8.09
CA LEU A 161 0.54 -2.97 8.02
C LEU A 161 1.15 -2.54 9.37
N ASP A 162 0.47 -1.66 10.11
CA ASP A 162 0.92 -1.18 11.41
C ASP A 162 0.96 -2.30 12.46
N ILE A 163 -0.01 -3.21 12.47
CA ILE A 163 0.00 -4.41 13.32
C ILE A 163 1.28 -5.24 13.09
N ILE A 164 1.69 -5.41 11.83
CA ILE A 164 2.90 -6.16 11.49
C ILE A 164 4.15 -5.39 11.96
N ILE A 165 4.21 -4.09 11.67
CA ILE A 165 5.35 -3.23 12.03
C ILE A 165 5.56 -3.21 13.54
N ASP A 166 4.50 -3.00 14.31
CA ASP A 166 4.55 -2.93 15.76
C ASP A 166 5.03 -4.24 16.38
N SER A 167 4.54 -5.38 15.87
CA SER A 167 4.98 -6.69 16.33
C SER A 167 6.47 -6.92 16.04
N LEU A 168 6.96 -6.59 14.85
CA LEU A 168 8.36 -6.73 14.48
C LEU A 168 9.27 -5.81 15.33
N GLN A 169 8.80 -4.61 15.68
CA GLN A 169 9.54 -3.69 16.56
C GLN A 169 9.65 -4.23 17.97
N GLN A 170 8.55 -4.76 18.55
CA GLN A 170 8.52 -5.33 19.90
C GLN A 170 9.47 -6.52 20.04
N HIS A 171 9.62 -7.33 19.01
CA HIS A 171 10.40 -8.57 19.05
C HIS A 171 11.81 -8.45 18.46
N LYS A 172 12.39 -7.26 18.44
CA LYS A 172 13.76 -6.97 17.97
C LYS A 172 14.06 -7.34 16.51
N SER A 173 13.02 -7.64 15.72
CA SER A 173 13.12 -7.87 14.27
C SER A 173 12.95 -6.57 13.47
N HIS A 174 13.22 -5.44 14.11
CA HIS A 174 13.02 -4.08 13.58
C HIS A 174 13.80 -3.80 12.27
N TRP A 175 14.89 -4.51 12.01
CA TRP A 175 15.66 -4.33 10.78
C TRP A 175 14.85 -4.73 9.51
N ILE A 176 13.98 -5.75 9.61
CA ILE A 176 13.10 -6.16 8.52
C ILE A 176 12.02 -5.08 8.31
N ALA A 177 11.42 -4.62 9.41
CA ALA A 177 10.41 -3.56 9.38
C ALA A 177 10.99 -2.24 8.83
N ARG A 178 12.25 -1.92 9.17
CA ARG A 178 12.89 -0.65 8.77
C ARG A 178 13.13 -0.52 7.27
N ARG A 179 13.42 -1.58 6.56
CA ARG A 179 13.88 -1.44 5.18
C ARG A 179 12.72 -1.49 4.17
N SER A 180 12.07 -2.61 4.05
CA SER A 180 11.07 -2.81 2.99
C SER A 180 9.67 -2.39 3.44
N LEU A 181 9.28 -2.81 4.66
CA LEU A 181 7.92 -2.61 5.14
C LEU A 181 7.65 -1.13 5.48
N ARG A 182 8.62 -0.40 6.06
CA ARG A 182 8.49 1.04 6.31
C ARG A 182 8.26 1.83 5.01
N ASN A 183 9.07 1.54 3.98
CA ASN A 183 8.93 2.21 2.69
C ASN A 183 7.60 1.87 2.02
N PHE A 184 7.19 0.61 2.09
CA PHE A 184 5.90 0.18 1.57
C PHE A 184 4.73 0.87 2.29
N ARG A 185 4.75 0.87 3.63
CA ARG A 185 3.75 1.61 4.42
C ARG A 185 3.70 3.09 4.04
N ARG A 186 4.87 3.73 3.85
CA ARG A 186 4.97 5.13 3.43
C ARG A 186 4.40 5.36 2.03
N ALA A 187 4.62 4.43 1.11
CA ALA A 187 4.01 4.50 -0.22
C ALA A 187 2.47 4.50 -0.13
N VAL A 188 1.89 3.62 0.69
CA VAL A 188 0.44 3.59 0.91
C VAL A 188 -0.07 4.89 1.54
N ASP A 189 0.66 5.45 2.52
CA ASP A 189 0.30 6.69 3.21
C ASP A 189 0.32 7.91 2.26
N VAL A 190 1.29 7.99 1.34
CA VAL A 190 1.45 9.11 0.40
C VAL A 190 0.49 9.01 -0.79
N PHE A 191 0.34 7.82 -1.37
CA PHE A 191 -0.34 7.64 -2.65
C PHE A 191 -1.78 7.10 -2.52
N GLY A 192 -2.14 6.53 -1.36
CA GLY A 192 -3.46 5.94 -1.17
C GLY A 192 -3.80 4.91 -2.25
N PHE A 193 -5.11 4.77 -2.56
CA PHE A 193 -5.57 3.88 -3.63
C PHE A 193 -5.70 4.57 -4.99
N HIS A 194 -5.56 5.87 -5.04
CA HIS A 194 -5.81 6.70 -6.23
C HIS A 194 -4.55 7.33 -6.82
N LEU A 195 -3.38 7.00 -6.32
CA LEU A 195 -2.07 7.44 -6.75
C LEU A 195 -1.83 8.95 -6.62
N ALA A 196 -2.74 9.77 -7.12
CA ALA A 196 -2.66 11.23 -7.07
C ALA A 196 -4.05 11.87 -7.09
N PRO A 197 -4.24 13.01 -6.42
CA PRO A 197 -5.43 13.83 -6.62
C PRO A 197 -5.48 14.34 -8.06
N LEU A 198 -6.68 14.36 -8.61
CA LEU A 198 -6.95 14.88 -9.95
C LEU A 198 -7.39 16.34 -9.84
N ASP A 199 -6.59 17.26 -10.38
CA ASP A 199 -6.95 18.66 -10.44
C ASP A 199 -7.88 18.91 -11.64
N MET A 200 -9.08 19.39 -11.34
CA MET A 200 -10.05 19.73 -12.37
C MET A 200 -9.92 21.21 -12.75
N ARG A 201 -9.72 21.46 -14.03
CA ARG A 201 -9.70 22.81 -14.60
C ARG A 201 -10.87 22.97 -15.58
N GLN A 202 -11.62 24.00 -15.39
CA GLN A 202 -12.75 24.35 -16.25
C GLN A 202 -12.69 25.81 -16.62
N HIS A 203 -13.03 26.14 -17.86
CA HIS A 203 -13.10 27.51 -18.32
C HIS A 203 -14.18 28.26 -17.56
N SER A 204 -13.82 29.40 -16.96
CA SER A 204 -14.82 30.34 -16.43
C SER A 204 -15.42 31.09 -17.60
N LYS A 205 -16.72 30.93 -17.82
CA LYS A 205 -17.46 31.81 -18.74
C LYS A 205 -17.63 33.19 -18.13
#